data_5833449a16d6ecaa0fb79ca3461f4ccc
#
_entry.id   5833449a16d6ecaa0fb79ca3461f4ccc
#
_cell.length_a   1.000
_cell.length_b   1.000
_cell.length_c   1.000
_cell.angle_alpha   90.00
_cell.angle_beta   90.00
_cell.angle_gamma   90.00
#
_symmetry.space_group_name_H-M   'P 1'
#
loop_
_entity.id
_entity.type
_entity.pdbx_description
1 polymer ?
#
loop_
_entity_poly.entity_id
_entity_poly.type
_entity_poly.pdbx_seq_one_letter_code
_entity_poly.pdbx_strand_id
1 'polypeptide(L)'
;MLPAFYDQAKIKDQLKDQILQEYNFEVQLDENFEYGLFPRPHFFIKNLEIKNDSKSISTSKYTKIYISSKNNFEFNKIKINNLSFLETEFRIDKSNINFFANLLKNESINKKIKFTRNKLFYLDENENVIFFSEIGKLNYFYQENLFNKLAAKIEIFNLPISLRANYDTIKKIFFTKLDIDSLKLNIVNNSTFKTNLLEGELNINYLNKDLRLKYNLKDKNLNFNTANQKFSGEINIKPFFLKSNINLENIKMKEILKDDSLVINLLKSEILNNKNFNGRIDIVMDGLND
;
A
#
# COMPACT_ATOMS: atom_id res chain seq x y z
N MET A 1 -16.50 -21.99 -22.43
CA MET A 1 -17.67 -22.70 -21.90
C MET A 1 -17.18 -23.74 -20.90
N LEU A 2 -17.72 -23.74 -19.69
CA LEU A 2 -17.62 -24.90 -18.82
C LEU A 2 -18.35 -26.06 -19.48
N PRO A 3 -17.80 -27.28 -19.46
CA PRO A 3 -18.54 -28.43 -19.91
C PRO A 3 -19.87 -28.53 -19.11
N ALA A 4 -20.97 -28.84 -19.79
CA ALA A 4 -22.34 -28.85 -19.23
C ALA A 4 -22.56 -29.80 -18.02
N PHE A 5 -21.53 -30.55 -17.64
CA PHE A 5 -21.54 -31.53 -16.55
C PHE A 5 -20.98 -31.03 -15.22
N TYR A 6 -20.54 -29.76 -15.13
CA TYR A 6 -19.95 -29.25 -13.88
C TYR A 6 -20.99 -28.47 -13.08
N ASP A 7 -21.12 -28.86 -11.81
CA ASP A 7 -21.90 -28.14 -10.82
C ASP A 7 -21.23 -26.81 -10.50
N GLN A 8 -21.80 -25.72 -11.01
CA GLN A 8 -21.30 -24.36 -10.80
C GLN A 8 -21.25 -23.97 -9.33
N ALA A 9 -22.23 -24.43 -8.52
CA ALA A 9 -22.29 -24.14 -7.09
C ALA A 9 -21.09 -24.78 -6.37
N LYS A 10 -20.80 -26.04 -6.67
CA LYS A 10 -19.64 -26.75 -6.10
C LYS A 10 -18.30 -26.09 -6.47
N ILE A 11 -18.14 -25.64 -7.72
CA ILE A 11 -16.94 -24.93 -8.14
C ILE A 11 -16.81 -23.61 -7.40
N LYS A 12 -17.90 -22.87 -7.24
CA LYS A 12 -17.93 -21.58 -6.54
C LYS A 12 -17.49 -21.74 -5.09
N ASP A 13 -17.99 -22.75 -4.39
CA ASP A 13 -17.61 -23.02 -3.00
C ASP A 13 -16.13 -23.42 -2.90
N GLN A 14 -15.65 -24.29 -3.79
CA GLN A 14 -14.23 -24.64 -3.85
C GLN A 14 -13.32 -23.42 -4.10
N LEU A 15 -13.73 -22.50 -4.98
CA LEU A 15 -12.97 -21.26 -5.24
C LEU A 15 -12.93 -20.37 -4.00
N LYS A 16 -14.04 -20.19 -3.28
CA LYS A 16 -14.08 -19.42 -2.03
C LYS A 16 -13.17 -20.04 -0.97
N ASP A 17 -13.29 -21.35 -0.74
CA ASP A 17 -12.48 -22.07 0.23
C ASP A 17 -10.99 -21.98 -0.08
N GLN A 18 -10.60 -22.14 -1.35
CA GLN A 18 -9.22 -22.02 -1.78
C GLN A 18 -8.68 -20.57 -1.65
N ILE A 19 -9.50 -19.56 -1.96
CA ILE A 19 -9.10 -18.16 -1.79
C ILE A 19 -8.92 -17.86 -0.30
N LEU A 20 -9.81 -18.33 0.54
CA LEU A 20 -9.70 -18.16 1.99
C LEU A 20 -8.43 -18.86 2.53
N GLN A 21 -8.20 -20.11 2.18
CA GLN A 21 -7.07 -20.91 2.67
C GLN A 21 -5.72 -20.38 2.19
N GLU A 22 -5.64 -19.99 0.91
CA GLU A 22 -4.36 -19.65 0.27
C GLU A 22 -4.02 -18.15 0.30
N TYR A 23 -5.02 -17.28 0.38
CA TYR A 23 -4.84 -15.82 0.34
C TYR A 23 -5.36 -15.12 1.59
N ASN A 24 -6.03 -15.84 2.48
CA ASN A 24 -6.69 -15.28 3.67
C ASN A 24 -7.70 -14.16 3.32
N PHE A 25 -8.39 -14.33 2.19
CA PHE A 25 -9.46 -13.46 1.76
C PHE A 25 -10.79 -14.15 1.90
N GLU A 26 -11.69 -13.61 2.71
CA GLU A 26 -13.09 -13.95 2.65
C GLU A 26 -13.70 -13.26 1.43
N VAL A 27 -14.28 -14.02 0.49
CA VAL A 27 -14.80 -13.47 -0.75
C VAL A 27 -16.27 -13.83 -0.98
N GLN A 28 -17.01 -12.84 -1.49
CA GLN A 28 -18.33 -13.07 -2.07
C GLN A 28 -18.21 -13.00 -3.59
N LEU A 29 -18.62 -14.05 -4.27
CA LEU A 29 -18.58 -14.19 -5.72
C LEU A 29 -19.98 -13.99 -6.28
N ASP A 30 -20.08 -13.33 -7.46
CA ASP A 30 -21.31 -13.26 -8.23
C ASP A 30 -21.80 -14.68 -8.63
N GLU A 31 -23.08 -14.81 -8.97
CA GLU A 31 -23.67 -16.10 -9.35
C GLU A 31 -23.10 -16.62 -10.67
N ASN A 32 -22.81 -15.72 -11.59
CA ASN A 32 -22.32 -16.06 -12.92
C ASN A 32 -20.81 -15.87 -13.04
N PHE A 33 -20.11 -16.93 -13.42
CA PHE A 33 -18.71 -16.88 -13.78
C PHE A 33 -18.45 -17.68 -15.07
N GLU A 34 -17.44 -17.23 -15.81
CA GLU A 34 -17.06 -17.81 -17.09
C GLU A 34 -15.72 -18.55 -16.95
N TYR A 35 -15.57 -19.65 -17.67
CA TYR A 35 -14.30 -20.37 -17.75
C TYR A 35 -13.59 -20.07 -19.07
N GLY A 36 -12.32 -19.69 -19.00
CA GLY A 36 -11.46 -19.41 -20.15
C GLY A 36 -10.18 -20.24 -20.11
N LEU A 37 -9.71 -20.67 -21.29
CA LEU A 37 -8.47 -21.45 -21.44
C LEU A 37 -7.26 -20.56 -21.78
N PHE A 38 -7.46 -19.46 -22.48
CA PHE A 38 -6.39 -18.60 -22.96
C PHE A 38 -6.28 -17.30 -22.17
N PRO A 39 -5.06 -16.78 -21.93
CA PRO A 39 -3.74 -17.38 -22.23
C PRO A 39 -3.35 -18.50 -21.26
N ARG A 40 -4.10 -18.73 -20.21
CA ARG A 40 -3.99 -19.80 -19.21
C ARG A 40 -5.37 -20.13 -18.67
N PRO A 41 -5.63 -21.36 -18.21
CA PRO A 41 -6.91 -21.72 -17.59
C PRO A 41 -7.26 -20.76 -16.46
N HIS A 42 -8.46 -20.18 -16.51
CA HIS A 42 -8.93 -19.23 -15.51
C HIS A 42 -10.44 -19.16 -15.42
N PHE A 43 -10.94 -18.81 -14.26
CA PHE A 43 -12.31 -18.36 -14.08
C PHE A 43 -12.34 -16.84 -14.16
N PHE A 44 -13.29 -16.30 -14.88
CA PHE A 44 -13.58 -14.88 -14.97
C PHE A 44 -14.85 -14.58 -14.21
N ILE A 45 -14.76 -13.69 -13.23
CA ILE A 45 -15.84 -13.34 -12.31
C ILE A 45 -16.06 -11.84 -12.37
N LYS A 46 -17.31 -11.43 -12.44
CA LYS A 46 -17.74 -10.03 -12.29
C LYS A 46 -18.10 -9.78 -10.80
N ASN A 47 -17.91 -8.54 -10.34
CA ASN A 47 -18.36 -8.08 -9.03
C ASN A 47 -17.94 -8.99 -7.86
N LEU A 48 -16.62 -9.23 -7.72
CA LEU A 48 -16.09 -9.94 -6.56
C LEU A 48 -15.90 -8.96 -5.40
N GLU A 49 -16.42 -9.29 -4.24
CA GLU A 49 -16.18 -8.56 -2.99
C GLU A 49 -15.19 -9.30 -2.11
N ILE A 50 -14.26 -8.56 -1.49
CA ILE A 50 -13.40 -9.03 -0.41
C ILE A 50 -13.97 -8.48 0.90
N LYS A 51 -14.17 -9.36 1.88
CA LYS A 51 -14.73 -9.03 3.19
C LYS A 51 -13.70 -9.22 4.30
N ASN A 52 -13.86 -8.42 5.35
CA ASN A 52 -13.21 -8.61 6.64
C ASN A 52 -14.26 -8.45 7.72
N ASP A 53 -14.44 -9.45 8.59
CA ASP A 53 -15.46 -9.48 9.63
C ASP A 53 -16.86 -9.12 9.07
N SER A 54 -17.24 -9.74 7.94
CA SER A 54 -18.50 -9.53 7.22
C SER A 54 -18.68 -8.14 6.58
N LYS A 55 -17.74 -7.21 6.76
CA LYS A 55 -17.75 -5.88 6.11
C LYS A 55 -17.02 -5.96 4.76
N SER A 56 -17.63 -5.42 3.70
CA SER A 56 -16.96 -5.28 2.40
C SER A 56 -15.85 -4.24 2.49
N ILE A 57 -14.62 -4.66 2.27
CA ILE A 57 -13.43 -3.80 2.31
C ILE A 57 -12.85 -3.51 0.92
N SER A 58 -13.28 -4.31 -0.07
CA SER A 58 -12.86 -4.13 -1.45
C SER A 58 -13.86 -4.75 -2.41
N THR A 59 -14.13 -4.07 -3.52
CA THR A 59 -15.00 -4.54 -4.59
C THR A 59 -14.24 -4.51 -5.90
N SER A 60 -14.14 -5.63 -6.60
CA SER A 60 -13.51 -5.73 -7.90
C SER A 60 -14.55 -5.95 -8.99
N LYS A 61 -14.56 -5.09 -10.00
CA LYS A 61 -15.49 -5.20 -11.13
C LYS A 61 -15.22 -6.43 -11.97
N TYR A 62 -13.94 -6.79 -12.14
CA TYR A 62 -13.53 -7.97 -12.89
C TYR A 62 -12.38 -8.69 -12.19
N THR A 63 -12.52 -10.01 -12.02
CA THR A 63 -11.50 -10.84 -11.40
C THR A 63 -11.21 -12.06 -12.27
N LYS A 64 -9.91 -12.35 -12.48
CA LYS A 64 -9.45 -13.60 -13.08
C LYS A 64 -8.76 -14.45 -12.02
N ILE A 65 -9.28 -15.65 -11.81
CA ILE A 65 -8.72 -16.66 -10.94
C ILE A 65 -8.01 -17.68 -11.83
N TYR A 66 -6.68 -17.57 -11.92
CA TYR A 66 -5.89 -18.51 -12.71
C TYR A 66 -5.70 -19.81 -11.94
N ILE A 67 -5.99 -20.92 -12.58
CA ILE A 67 -5.89 -22.25 -12.00
C ILE A 67 -4.74 -23.04 -12.61
N SER A 68 -4.34 -24.12 -11.96
CA SER A 68 -3.33 -25.03 -12.48
C SER A 68 -3.82 -25.70 -13.77
N SER A 69 -2.96 -25.84 -14.78
CA SER A 69 -3.26 -26.58 -16.01
C SER A 69 -3.61 -28.05 -15.76
N LYS A 70 -3.16 -28.62 -14.64
CA LYS A 70 -3.56 -29.98 -14.21
C LYS A 70 -5.03 -30.10 -13.85
N ASN A 71 -5.68 -28.97 -13.54
CA ASN A 71 -7.12 -28.92 -13.25
C ASN A 71 -8.03 -28.87 -14.49
N ASN A 72 -7.45 -28.86 -15.71
CA ASN A 72 -8.27 -28.84 -16.94
C ASN A 72 -9.15 -30.08 -17.11
N PHE A 73 -8.83 -31.17 -16.43
CA PHE A 73 -9.53 -32.47 -16.55
C PHE A 73 -10.15 -32.97 -15.25
N GLU A 74 -9.76 -32.37 -14.11
CA GLU A 74 -10.25 -32.78 -12.79
C GLU A 74 -10.61 -31.56 -11.96
N PHE A 75 -11.88 -31.20 -11.89
CA PHE A 75 -12.37 -30.13 -11.02
C PHE A 75 -12.68 -30.58 -9.59
N ASN A 76 -12.31 -31.80 -9.22
CA ASN A 76 -12.53 -32.30 -7.87
C ASN A 76 -11.68 -31.60 -6.81
N LYS A 77 -10.54 -31.02 -7.23
CA LYS A 77 -9.66 -30.23 -6.35
C LYS A 77 -9.02 -29.09 -7.14
N ILE A 78 -9.66 -27.93 -7.14
CA ILE A 78 -9.16 -26.75 -7.81
C ILE A 78 -7.91 -26.25 -7.08
N LYS A 79 -6.84 -25.98 -7.83
CA LYS A 79 -5.62 -25.34 -7.32
C LYS A 79 -5.45 -24.00 -7.98
N ILE A 80 -5.54 -22.93 -7.20
CA ILE A 80 -5.36 -21.56 -7.67
C ILE A 80 -3.86 -21.26 -7.77
N ASN A 81 -3.41 -20.69 -8.89
CA ASN A 81 -2.04 -20.26 -9.10
C ASN A 81 -1.84 -18.78 -8.84
N ASN A 82 -2.83 -17.96 -9.25
CA ASN A 82 -2.73 -16.51 -9.10
C ASN A 82 -4.10 -15.83 -9.22
N LEU A 83 -4.23 -14.67 -8.59
CA LEU A 83 -5.38 -13.79 -8.67
C LEU A 83 -5.03 -12.52 -9.44
N SER A 84 -5.95 -12.06 -10.28
CA SER A 84 -5.81 -10.78 -10.99
C SER A 84 -7.13 -10.02 -10.91
N PHE A 85 -7.08 -8.89 -10.25
CA PHE A 85 -8.19 -7.98 -10.03
C PHE A 85 -8.08 -6.77 -10.97
N LEU A 86 -9.17 -6.35 -11.53
CA LEU A 86 -9.25 -5.22 -12.46
C LEU A 86 -10.38 -4.28 -12.03
N GLU A 87 -10.08 -3.00 -12.00
CA GLU A 87 -11.02 -1.95 -11.57
C GLU A 87 -11.57 -2.24 -10.16
N THR A 88 -10.62 -2.36 -9.22
CA THR A 88 -10.91 -2.66 -7.82
C THR A 88 -10.93 -1.38 -7.00
N GLU A 89 -11.93 -1.25 -6.15
CA GLU A 89 -12.05 -0.18 -5.17
C GLU A 89 -11.71 -0.73 -3.78
N PHE A 90 -10.70 -0.15 -3.14
CA PHE A 90 -10.33 -0.44 -1.76
C PHE A 90 -10.90 0.63 -0.84
N ARG A 91 -11.61 0.20 0.19
CA ARG A 91 -12.15 1.07 1.24
C ARG A 91 -11.42 0.80 2.55
N ILE A 92 -10.48 1.69 2.88
CA ILE A 92 -9.63 1.56 4.06
C ILE A 92 -10.12 2.53 5.11
N ASP A 93 -10.38 2.05 6.29
CA ASP A 93 -10.72 2.82 7.48
C ASP A 93 -9.90 2.36 8.69
N LYS A 94 -10.11 3.01 9.82
CA LYS A 94 -9.42 2.69 11.09
C LYS A 94 -9.66 1.24 11.55
N SER A 95 -10.80 0.64 11.22
CA SER A 95 -11.16 -0.71 11.64
C SER A 95 -10.44 -1.79 10.83
N ASN A 96 -10.24 -1.56 9.53
CA ASN A 96 -9.70 -2.56 8.61
C ASN A 96 -8.24 -2.33 8.16
N ILE A 97 -7.60 -1.22 8.54
CA ILE A 97 -6.21 -0.92 8.18
C ILE A 97 -5.23 -2.04 8.61
N ASN A 98 -5.50 -2.69 9.73
CA ASN A 98 -4.69 -3.80 10.22
C ASN A 98 -4.77 -5.03 9.30
N PHE A 99 -5.92 -5.27 8.67
CA PHE A 99 -6.07 -6.34 7.68
C PHE A 99 -5.07 -6.14 6.53
N PHE A 100 -5.02 -4.94 5.94
CA PHE A 100 -4.10 -4.64 4.85
C PHE A 100 -2.62 -4.68 5.29
N ALA A 101 -2.31 -4.19 6.50
CA ALA A 101 -0.97 -4.26 7.06
C ALA A 101 -0.52 -5.71 7.29
N ASN A 102 -1.42 -6.58 7.74
CA ASN A 102 -1.14 -8.00 7.98
C ASN A 102 -0.96 -8.78 6.67
N LEU A 103 -1.58 -8.37 5.56
CA LEU A 103 -1.31 -8.98 4.25
C LEU A 103 0.17 -8.93 3.88
N LEU A 104 0.86 -7.83 4.20
CA LEU A 104 2.31 -7.70 3.95
C LEU A 104 3.16 -8.59 4.86
N LYS A 105 2.63 -8.97 6.01
CA LYS A 105 3.30 -9.82 7.02
C LYS A 105 2.90 -11.29 6.92
N ASN A 106 1.88 -11.61 6.13
CA ASN A 106 1.34 -12.97 6.07
C ASN A 106 2.31 -13.92 5.37
N GLU A 107 2.77 -14.92 6.11
CA GLU A 107 3.72 -15.96 5.65
C GLU A 107 3.03 -17.06 4.83
N SER A 108 1.70 -17.08 4.80
CA SER A 108 0.91 -18.15 4.17
C SER A 108 0.60 -17.94 2.68
N ILE A 109 0.88 -16.76 2.12
CA ILE A 109 0.54 -16.46 0.73
C ILE A 109 1.69 -16.82 -0.20
N ASN A 110 1.71 -18.02 -0.71
CA ASN A 110 2.70 -18.49 -1.69
C ASN A 110 2.40 -18.09 -3.14
N LYS A 111 1.61 -17.04 -3.38
CA LYS A 111 1.06 -16.78 -4.70
C LYS A 111 1.05 -15.30 -5.03
N LYS A 112 0.99 -15.04 -6.33
CA LYS A 112 0.98 -13.70 -6.87
C LYS A 112 -0.43 -13.13 -6.94
N ILE A 113 -0.59 -11.91 -6.45
CA ILE A 113 -1.81 -11.12 -6.61
C ILE A 113 -1.46 -9.89 -7.46
N LYS A 114 -2.30 -9.62 -8.45
CA LYS A 114 -2.16 -8.47 -9.34
C LYS A 114 -3.43 -7.64 -9.30
N PHE A 115 -3.27 -6.34 -9.12
CA PHE A 115 -4.35 -5.36 -9.24
C PHE A 115 -4.01 -4.37 -10.35
N THR A 116 -5.01 -4.00 -11.17
CA THR A 116 -4.82 -3.08 -12.30
C THR A 116 -5.99 -2.10 -12.37
N ARG A 117 -5.72 -0.81 -12.56
CA ARG A 117 -6.73 0.27 -12.61
C ARG A 117 -7.61 0.31 -11.37
N ASN A 118 -7.02 0.54 -10.21
CA ASN A 118 -7.73 0.48 -8.94
C ASN A 118 -7.84 1.84 -8.31
N LYS A 119 -8.74 1.95 -7.34
CA LYS A 119 -8.93 3.14 -6.53
C LYS A 119 -8.80 2.77 -5.07
N LEU A 120 -8.19 3.64 -4.29
CA LEU A 120 -8.08 3.50 -2.86
C LEU A 120 -8.74 4.71 -2.21
N PHE A 121 -9.70 4.44 -1.34
CA PHE A 121 -10.38 5.44 -0.53
C PHE A 121 -9.99 5.21 0.93
N TYR A 122 -9.49 6.24 1.58
CA TYR A 122 -9.33 6.24 3.03
C TYR A 122 -10.49 7.01 3.65
N LEU A 123 -11.21 6.36 4.56
CA LEU A 123 -12.49 6.82 5.08
C LEU A 123 -12.35 7.20 6.56
N ASP A 124 -13.15 8.19 6.98
CA ASP A 124 -13.36 8.50 8.39
C ASP A 124 -14.35 7.53 9.06
N GLU A 125 -14.68 7.78 10.33
CA GLU A 125 -15.64 6.98 11.09
C GLU A 125 -17.09 7.11 10.58
N ASN A 126 -17.38 8.13 9.78
CA ASN A 126 -18.69 8.39 9.15
C ASN A 126 -18.71 7.97 7.68
N GLU A 127 -17.72 7.21 7.21
CA GLU A 127 -17.54 6.76 5.82
C GLU A 127 -17.31 7.91 4.81
N ASN A 128 -16.95 9.12 5.25
CA ASN A 128 -16.54 10.18 4.36
C ASN A 128 -15.12 9.94 3.86
N VAL A 129 -14.87 10.25 2.59
CA VAL A 129 -13.54 10.11 1.98
C VAL A 129 -12.62 11.22 2.51
N ILE A 130 -11.59 10.83 3.27
CA ILE A 130 -10.52 11.72 3.73
C ILE A 130 -9.43 11.84 2.66
N PHE A 131 -9.13 10.72 2.01
CA PHE A 131 -8.04 10.60 1.07
C PHE A 131 -8.41 9.66 -0.07
N PHE A 132 -8.00 10.03 -1.28
CA PHE A 132 -8.20 9.25 -2.49
C PHE A 132 -6.87 9.06 -3.23
N SER A 133 -6.65 7.88 -3.77
CA SER A 133 -5.49 7.57 -4.60
C SER A 133 -5.88 6.64 -5.74
N GLU A 134 -5.33 6.91 -6.92
CA GLU A 134 -5.40 5.98 -8.04
C GLU A 134 -4.21 5.02 -8.03
N ILE A 135 -4.50 3.74 -8.17
CA ILE A 135 -3.49 2.68 -8.24
C ILE A 135 -3.52 2.09 -9.64
N GLY A 136 -2.65 2.58 -10.52
CA GLY A 136 -2.60 2.09 -11.90
C GLY A 136 -2.24 0.61 -11.95
N LYS A 137 -1.25 0.19 -11.15
CA LYS A 137 -0.80 -1.21 -11.06
C LYS A 137 -0.22 -1.51 -9.69
N LEU A 138 -0.66 -2.59 -9.08
CA LEU A 138 -0.09 -3.15 -7.86
C LEU A 138 0.15 -4.64 -8.06
N ASN A 139 1.34 -5.11 -7.76
CA ASN A 139 1.68 -6.52 -7.71
C ASN A 139 2.16 -6.86 -6.31
N TYR A 140 1.58 -7.91 -5.75
CA TYR A 140 2.02 -8.51 -4.51
C TYR A 140 2.49 -9.93 -4.80
N PHE A 141 3.62 -10.30 -4.24
CA PHE A 141 4.23 -11.61 -4.39
C PHE A 141 4.89 -12.03 -3.09
N TYR A 142 4.54 -13.19 -2.59
CA TYR A 142 5.19 -13.87 -1.49
C TYR A 142 6.05 -15.00 -2.02
N GLN A 143 7.27 -15.09 -1.53
CA GLN A 143 8.18 -16.21 -1.80
C GLN A 143 8.45 -16.91 -0.48
N GLU A 144 8.07 -18.20 -0.41
CA GLU A 144 8.24 -19.04 0.77
C GLU A 144 9.66 -18.96 1.33
N ASN A 145 9.77 -18.75 2.65
CA ASN A 145 11.00 -18.66 3.42
C ASN A 145 11.97 -17.53 3.02
N LEU A 146 11.55 -16.54 2.24
CA LEU A 146 12.42 -15.45 1.84
C LEU A 146 11.82 -14.06 2.14
N PHE A 147 10.84 -13.61 1.39
CA PHE A 147 10.29 -12.27 1.57
C PHE A 147 8.98 -12.04 0.81
N ASN A 148 8.21 -11.10 1.35
CA ASN A 148 7.06 -10.53 0.65
C ASN A 148 7.52 -9.34 -0.20
N LYS A 149 7.08 -9.26 -1.44
CA LYS A 149 7.34 -8.15 -2.35
C LYS A 149 6.05 -7.47 -2.76
N LEU A 150 6.05 -6.15 -2.67
CA LEU A 150 4.99 -5.31 -3.22
C LEU A 150 5.63 -4.31 -4.19
N ALA A 151 5.05 -4.16 -5.36
CA ALA A 151 5.40 -3.11 -6.31
C ALA A 151 4.12 -2.45 -6.80
N ALA A 152 4.03 -1.13 -6.65
CA ALA A 152 2.87 -0.36 -7.05
C ALA A 152 3.27 0.89 -7.84
N LYS A 153 2.45 1.27 -8.81
CA LYS A 153 2.40 2.60 -9.42
C LYS A 153 1.10 3.23 -8.97
N ILE A 154 1.20 4.29 -8.21
CA ILE A 154 0.07 4.99 -7.60
C ILE A 154 0.12 6.45 -8.01
N GLU A 155 -1.02 7.12 -7.95
CA GLU A 155 -1.11 8.56 -8.14
C GLU A 155 -1.76 9.18 -6.91
N ILE A 156 -1.06 10.13 -6.29
CA ILE A 156 -1.50 10.83 -5.09
C ILE A 156 -1.36 12.32 -5.38
N PHE A 157 -2.44 13.09 -5.25
CA PHE A 157 -2.47 14.52 -5.55
C PHE A 157 -1.90 14.86 -6.94
N ASN A 158 -2.27 14.08 -7.96
CA ASN A 158 -1.78 14.19 -9.33
C ASN A 158 -0.25 13.96 -9.47
N LEU A 159 0.40 13.40 -8.45
CA LEU A 159 1.81 13.03 -8.50
C LEU A 159 1.94 11.53 -8.74
N PRO A 160 2.55 11.11 -9.85
CA PRO A 160 2.83 9.70 -10.09
C PRO A 160 3.96 9.22 -9.16
N ILE A 161 3.68 8.19 -8.39
CA ILE A 161 4.58 7.62 -7.39
C ILE A 161 4.83 6.16 -7.72
N SER A 162 6.09 5.76 -7.75
CA SER A 162 6.50 4.36 -7.81
C SER A 162 6.88 3.86 -6.42
N LEU A 163 6.17 2.86 -5.91
CA LEU A 163 6.40 2.26 -4.60
C LEU A 163 6.90 0.82 -4.76
N ARG A 164 7.97 0.48 -4.05
CA ARG A 164 8.43 -0.90 -3.85
C ARG A 164 8.58 -1.16 -2.37
N ALA A 165 8.08 -2.29 -1.90
CA ALA A 165 8.29 -2.73 -0.53
C ALA A 165 8.69 -4.21 -0.52
N ASN A 166 9.62 -4.56 0.37
CA ASN A 166 10.04 -5.92 0.62
C ASN A 166 10.06 -6.15 2.13
N TYR A 167 9.57 -7.29 2.57
CA TYR A 167 9.66 -7.71 3.96
C TYR A 167 10.38 -9.06 4.02
N ASP A 168 11.56 -9.08 4.67
CA ASP A 168 12.29 -10.30 4.99
C ASP A 168 11.67 -10.93 6.24
N THR A 169 10.99 -12.04 6.09
CA THR A 169 10.26 -12.72 7.17
C THR A 169 11.18 -13.35 8.21
N ILE A 170 12.42 -13.70 7.81
CA ILE A 170 13.42 -14.30 8.68
C ILE A 170 14.13 -13.22 9.51
N LYS A 171 14.69 -12.22 8.83
CA LYS A 171 15.45 -11.14 9.47
C LYS A 171 14.55 -10.08 10.09
N LYS A 172 13.23 -10.10 9.82
CA LYS A 172 12.25 -9.09 10.23
C LYS A 172 12.61 -7.67 9.76
N ILE A 173 13.25 -7.58 8.58
CA ILE A 173 13.64 -6.31 7.94
C ILE A 173 12.59 -5.91 6.93
N PHE A 174 12.13 -4.67 7.03
CA PHE A 174 11.23 -4.05 6.08
C PHE A 174 11.98 -2.99 5.28
N PHE A 175 12.03 -3.19 3.98
CA PHE A 175 12.61 -2.26 3.01
C PHE A 175 11.49 -1.63 2.20
N THR A 176 11.53 -0.30 2.07
CA THR A 176 10.62 0.44 1.16
C THR A 176 11.41 1.41 0.31
N LYS A 177 11.05 1.53 -0.95
CA LYS A 177 11.56 2.55 -1.86
C LYS A 177 10.38 3.25 -2.51
N LEU A 178 10.39 4.59 -2.45
CA LEU A 178 9.41 5.46 -3.05
C LEU A 178 10.14 6.42 -3.99
N ASP A 179 9.71 6.46 -5.24
CA ASP A 179 10.24 7.34 -6.28
C ASP A 179 9.13 8.28 -6.78
N ILE A 180 9.36 9.59 -6.75
CA ILE A 180 8.51 10.64 -7.33
C ILE A 180 9.35 11.40 -8.33
N ASP A 181 9.37 10.92 -9.57
CA ASP A 181 10.27 11.42 -10.62
C ASP A 181 10.01 12.89 -10.95
N SER A 182 8.75 13.34 -10.94
CA SER A 182 8.36 14.73 -11.19
C SER A 182 8.94 15.70 -10.19
N LEU A 183 9.17 15.28 -8.95
CA LEU A 183 9.81 16.08 -7.89
C LEU A 183 11.29 15.79 -7.72
N LYS A 184 11.88 14.90 -8.53
CA LYS A 184 13.25 14.38 -8.32
C LYS A 184 13.47 13.93 -6.86
N LEU A 185 12.46 13.29 -6.29
CA LEU A 185 12.43 12.82 -4.90
C LEU A 185 12.51 11.30 -4.87
N ASN A 186 13.51 10.79 -4.19
CA ASN A 186 13.66 9.38 -3.88
C ASN A 186 13.73 9.18 -2.37
N ILE A 187 12.95 8.25 -1.85
CA ILE A 187 12.91 7.92 -0.42
C ILE A 187 13.17 6.42 -0.26
N VAL A 188 14.20 6.08 0.49
CA VAL A 188 14.55 4.70 0.82
C VAL A 188 14.47 4.51 2.32
N ASN A 189 13.68 3.55 2.75
CA ASN A 189 13.51 3.17 4.14
C ASN A 189 14.04 1.76 4.39
N ASN A 190 14.80 1.60 5.46
CA ASN A 190 15.18 0.31 6.03
C ASN A 190 14.77 0.29 7.49
N SER A 191 13.98 -0.68 7.89
CA SER A 191 13.52 -0.80 9.27
C SER A 191 13.49 -2.23 9.75
N THR A 192 13.62 -2.40 11.07
CA THR A 192 13.61 -3.69 11.74
C THR A 192 12.47 -3.70 12.76
N PHE A 193 11.66 -4.76 12.71
CA PHE A 193 10.61 -4.99 13.71
C PHE A 193 11.18 -5.75 14.91
N LYS A 194 11.11 -5.14 16.08
CA LYS A 194 11.30 -5.78 17.39
C LYS A 194 9.93 -5.90 18.07
N THR A 195 9.81 -6.63 19.14
CA THR A 195 8.53 -7.02 19.76
C THR A 195 7.47 -5.90 19.86
N ASN A 196 7.86 -4.67 20.26
CA ASN A 196 6.95 -3.51 20.33
C ASN A 196 7.58 -2.24 19.78
N LEU A 197 8.63 -2.37 18.98
CA LEU A 197 9.43 -1.26 18.50
C LEU A 197 9.75 -1.48 17.02
N LEU A 198 9.47 -0.48 16.19
CA LEU A 198 9.98 -0.39 14.84
C LEU A 198 11.10 0.65 14.82
N GLU A 199 12.30 0.23 14.55
CA GLU A 199 13.45 1.12 14.35
C GLU A 199 13.85 1.15 12.90
N GLY A 200 14.20 2.32 12.38
CA GLY A 200 14.59 2.42 10.99
C GLY A 200 15.42 3.65 10.65
N GLU A 201 15.89 3.60 9.42
CA GLU A 201 16.62 4.69 8.79
C GLU A 201 15.93 5.04 7.47
N LEU A 202 15.67 6.32 7.29
CA LEU A 202 15.07 6.90 6.10
C LEU A 202 16.13 7.73 5.36
N ASN A 203 16.47 7.37 4.14
CA ASN A 203 17.33 8.14 3.26
C ASN A 203 16.45 8.85 2.23
N ILE A 204 16.47 10.16 2.25
CA ILE A 204 15.71 11.03 1.35
C ILE A 204 16.72 11.72 0.42
N ASN A 205 16.61 11.47 -0.88
CA ASN A 205 17.33 12.24 -1.89
C ASN A 205 16.33 13.17 -2.59
N TYR A 206 16.58 14.46 -2.51
CA TYR A 206 15.78 15.50 -3.16
C TYR A 206 16.69 16.46 -3.91
N LEU A 207 16.50 16.59 -5.22
CA LEU A 207 17.32 17.43 -6.09
C LEU A 207 18.84 17.19 -5.90
N ASN A 208 19.25 15.92 -5.77
CA ASN A 208 20.63 15.47 -5.51
C ASN A 208 21.19 15.91 -4.14
N LYS A 209 20.34 16.30 -3.19
CA LYS A 209 20.72 16.52 -1.80
C LYS A 209 20.21 15.36 -0.96
N ASP A 210 21.11 14.78 -0.17
CA ASP A 210 20.80 13.64 0.69
C ASP A 210 20.48 14.09 2.12
N LEU A 211 19.38 13.58 2.65
CA LEU A 211 18.99 13.70 4.05
C LEU A 211 18.81 12.31 4.63
N ARG A 212 19.48 12.03 5.75
CA ARG A 212 19.36 10.76 6.48
C ARG A 212 18.70 11.00 7.81
N LEU A 213 17.56 10.33 8.02
CA LEU A 213 16.79 10.35 9.25
C LEU A 213 16.84 8.99 9.92
N LYS A 214 17.07 8.97 11.21
CA LYS A 214 16.81 7.81 12.06
C LYS A 214 15.47 7.99 12.73
N TYR A 215 14.72 6.91 12.88
CA TYR A 215 13.43 6.96 13.54
C TYR A 215 13.16 5.72 14.36
N ASN A 216 12.27 5.87 15.34
CA ASN A 216 11.69 4.78 16.08
C ASN A 216 10.18 5.01 16.26
N LEU A 217 9.42 3.94 16.12
CA LEU A 217 7.98 3.92 16.36
C LEU A 217 7.68 2.98 17.53
N LYS A 218 7.15 3.55 18.61
CA LYS A 218 6.72 2.82 19.80
C LYS A 218 5.36 3.33 20.25
N ASP A 219 4.43 2.43 20.55
CA ASP A 219 3.12 2.76 21.13
C ASP A 219 2.37 3.89 20.39
N LYS A 220 2.44 3.91 19.05
CA LYS A 220 1.85 4.92 18.16
C LYS A 220 2.58 6.28 18.13
N ASN A 221 3.72 6.42 18.79
CA ASN A 221 4.59 7.59 18.72
C ASN A 221 5.80 7.29 17.84
N LEU A 222 5.94 8.04 16.76
CA LEU A 222 7.09 8.02 15.88
C LEU A 222 8.00 9.19 16.24
N ASN A 223 9.22 8.90 16.71
CA ASN A 223 10.25 9.90 16.90
C ASN A 223 11.26 9.82 15.77
N PHE A 224 11.71 10.95 15.26
CA PHE A 224 12.69 11.01 14.19
C PHE A 224 13.71 12.13 14.40
N ASN A 225 14.94 11.90 13.93
CA ASN A 225 16.00 12.89 13.96
C ASN A 225 17.04 12.66 12.87
N THR A 226 17.70 13.74 12.43
CA THR A 226 18.95 13.67 11.68
C THR A 226 20.14 13.54 12.64
N ALA A 227 21.27 13.01 12.17
CA ALA A 227 22.49 12.86 12.98
C ALA A 227 22.99 14.19 13.57
N ASN A 228 22.79 15.29 12.85
CA ASN A 228 23.17 16.64 13.26
C ASN A 228 22.05 17.39 14.02
N GLN A 229 20.93 16.73 14.30
CA GLN A 229 19.75 17.30 14.96
C GLN A 229 19.12 18.54 14.28
N LYS A 230 19.51 18.83 13.03
CA LYS A 230 18.95 19.96 12.28
C LYS A 230 17.47 19.74 11.90
N PHE A 231 17.07 18.49 11.80
CA PHE A 231 15.69 18.10 11.60
C PHE A 231 15.33 17.00 12.58
N SER A 232 14.37 17.28 13.45
CA SER A 232 13.89 16.34 14.46
C SER A 232 12.40 16.53 14.71
N GLY A 233 11.75 15.54 15.27
CA GLY A 233 10.36 15.67 15.67
C GLY A 233 9.74 14.38 16.14
N GLU A 234 8.46 14.50 16.41
CA GLU A 234 7.59 13.39 16.82
C GLU A 234 6.26 13.43 16.05
N ILE A 235 5.74 12.26 15.77
CA ILE A 235 4.41 12.09 15.19
C ILE A 235 3.62 11.18 16.13
N ASN A 236 2.55 11.70 16.70
CA ASN A 236 1.55 10.87 17.33
C ASN A 236 0.56 10.39 16.26
N ILE A 237 0.38 9.08 16.12
CA ILE A 237 -0.48 8.50 15.08
C ILE A 237 -1.96 8.54 15.47
N LYS A 238 -2.25 8.51 16.79
CA LYS A 238 -3.65 8.51 17.32
C LYS A 238 -3.77 9.26 18.64
N PRO A 239 -4.42 10.45 18.65
CA PRO A 239 -4.83 11.28 17.50
C PRO A 239 -3.60 11.74 16.68
N PHE A 240 -3.79 12.02 15.41
CA PHE A 240 -2.69 12.48 14.58
C PHE A 240 -2.23 13.88 15.00
N PHE A 241 -0.95 13.98 15.33
CA PHE A 241 -0.30 15.25 15.66
C PHE A 241 1.19 15.19 15.27
N LEU A 242 1.61 16.11 14.43
CA LEU A 242 3.01 16.28 14.05
C LEU A 242 3.63 17.43 14.83
N LYS A 243 4.77 17.17 15.50
CA LYS A 243 5.63 18.21 16.03
C LYS A 243 7.01 18.08 15.42
N SER A 244 7.51 19.14 14.79
CA SER A 244 8.80 19.11 14.11
C SER A 244 9.59 20.39 14.35
N ASN A 245 10.91 20.22 14.55
CA ASN A 245 11.88 21.29 14.64
C ASN A 245 12.82 21.20 13.43
N ILE A 246 12.94 22.30 12.70
CA ILE A 246 13.76 22.40 11.49
C ILE A 246 14.74 23.58 11.68
N ASN A 247 16.04 23.28 11.70
CA ASN A 247 17.09 24.29 11.70
C ASN A 247 17.69 24.38 10.30
N LEU A 248 17.46 25.51 9.67
CA LEU A 248 17.89 25.78 8.32
C LEU A 248 19.01 26.82 8.32
N GLU A 249 20.14 26.50 7.71
CA GLU A 249 21.29 27.38 7.56
C GLU A 249 21.49 27.76 6.09
N ASN A 250 21.80 29.02 5.82
CA ASN A 250 22.19 29.54 4.48
C ASN A 250 21.12 29.22 3.38
N ILE A 251 19.89 29.61 3.62
CA ILE A 251 18.79 29.35 2.68
C ILE A 251 18.62 30.50 1.71
N LYS A 252 18.47 30.15 0.44
CA LYS A 252 18.02 31.08 -0.61
C LYS A 252 16.49 31.01 -0.67
N MET A 253 15.83 32.08 -0.22
CA MET A 253 14.35 32.17 -0.24
C MET A 253 13.78 31.95 -1.64
N LYS A 254 14.47 32.40 -2.68
CA LYS A 254 14.09 32.19 -4.09
C LYS A 254 13.96 30.71 -4.48
N GLU A 255 14.72 29.81 -3.82
CA GLU A 255 14.63 28.38 -4.11
C GLU A 255 13.42 27.72 -3.42
N ILE A 256 13.02 28.23 -2.24
CA ILE A 256 11.87 27.73 -1.48
C ILE A 256 10.55 28.20 -2.10
N LEU A 257 10.51 29.45 -2.58
CA LEU A 257 9.30 30.09 -3.08
C LEU A 257 9.07 29.92 -4.59
N LYS A 258 9.87 29.11 -5.29
CA LYS A 258 9.60 28.76 -6.68
C LYS A 258 8.27 28.01 -6.79
N ASP A 259 7.51 28.33 -7.83
CA ASP A 259 6.18 27.72 -8.09
C ASP A 259 6.17 26.19 -8.18
N ASP A 260 7.30 25.58 -8.54
CA ASP A 260 7.51 24.14 -8.63
C ASP A 260 8.19 23.54 -7.38
N SER A 261 8.42 24.35 -6.34
CA SER A 261 9.06 23.87 -5.11
C SER A 261 8.12 22.92 -4.33
N LEU A 262 8.73 22.01 -3.57
CA LEU A 262 8.00 21.08 -2.70
C LEU A 262 7.12 21.82 -1.68
N VAL A 263 7.62 22.95 -1.15
CA VAL A 263 6.89 23.77 -0.17
C VAL A 263 5.63 24.38 -0.78
N ILE A 264 5.74 24.97 -1.97
CA ILE A 264 4.58 25.55 -2.66
C ILE A 264 3.59 24.46 -3.06
N ASN A 265 4.06 23.30 -3.53
CA ASN A 265 3.19 22.17 -3.85
C ASN A 265 2.47 21.60 -2.61
N LEU A 266 3.16 21.51 -1.48
CA LEU A 266 2.54 21.13 -0.20
C LEU A 266 1.51 22.16 0.26
N LEU A 267 1.81 23.46 0.16
CA LEU A 267 0.87 24.54 0.53
C LEU A 267 -0.37 24.58 -0.37
N LYS A 268 -0.23 24.22 -1.64
CA LYS A 268 -1.34 24.07 -2.60
C LYS A 268 -2.12 22.76 -2.45
N SER A 269 -1.57 21.79 -1.69
CA SER A 269 -2.19 20.47 -1.54
C SER A 269 -3.35 20.50 -0.55
N GLU A 270 -4.35 19.64 -0.79
CA GLU A 270 -5.49 19.47 0.13
C GLU A 270 -5.09 18.87 1.49
N ILE A 271 -3.86 18.32 1.63
CA ILE A 271 -3.37 17.75 2.88
C ILE A 271 -3.39 18.76 4.02
N LEU A 272 -2.92 20.00 3.77
CA LEU A 272 -2.86 21.04 4.80
C LEU A 272 -4.22 21.62 5.14
N ASN A 273 -5.21 21.45 4.26
CA ASN A 273 -6.59 21.88 4.48
C ASN A 273 -7.45 20.82 5.19
N ASN A 274 -6.88 19.64 5.45
CA ASN A 274 -7.60 18.57 6.12
C ASN A 274 -7.67 18.85 7.63
N LYS A 275 -8.89 18.95 8.16
CA LYS A 275 -9.15 19.20 9.59
C LYS A 275 -8.57 18.13 10.54
N ASN A 276 -8.26 16.95 10.03
CA ASN A 276 -7.66 15.87 10.80
C ASN A 276 -6.12 15.91 10.79
N PHE A 277 -5.52 16.82 10.04
CA PHE A 277 -4.08 17.03 10.01
C PHE A 277 -3.70 18.14 10.97
N ASN A 278 -3.35 17.76 12.21
CA ASN A 278 -2.92 18.69 13.24
C ASN A 278 -1.41 18.62 13.41
N GLY A 279 -0.77 19.77 13.60
CA GLY A 279 0.68 19.78 13.84
C GLY A 279 1.24 21.15 14.15
N ARG A 280 2.49 21.13 14.61
CA ARG A 280 3.31 22.32 14.84
C ARG A 280 4.67 22.10 14.20
N ILE A 281 5.11 23.03 13.37
CA ILE A 281 6.43 23.03 12.77
C ILE A 281 7.14 24.29 13.22
N ASP A 282 8.20 24.15 14.01
CA ASP A 282 9.07 25.24 14.42
C ASP A 282 10.27 25.29 13.47
N ILE A 283 10.42 26.42 12.77
CA ILE A 283 11.51 26.63 11.81
C ILE A 283 12.41 27.72 12.31
N VAL A 284 13.66 27.37 12.57
CA VAL A 284 14.73 28.31 12.91
C VAL A 284 15.58 28.51 11.66
N MET A 285 15.77 29.76 11.24
CA MET A 285 16.55 30.12 10.07
C MET A 285 17.76 30.94 10.48
N ASP A 286 18.97 30.39 10.29
CA ASP A 286 20.24 31.10 10.49
C ASP A 286 20.82 31.46 9.13
N GLY A 287 20.85 32.78 8.83
CA GLY A 287 21.40 33.32 7.57
C GLY A 287 20.44 33.22 6.37
N LEU A 288 19.58 34.21 6.21
CA LEU A 288 18.82 34.44 4.97
C LEU A 288 19.69 35.11 3.95
N ASN A 289 19.96 34.45 2.83
CA ASN A 289 20.62 35.02 1.67
C ASN A 289 19.58 35.27 0.56
N ASP A 290 19.55 36.46 0.00
CA ASP A 290 18.71 36.87 -1.15
C ASP A 290 19.09 36.17 -2.45
#